data_1920a9c64ac4c8ea7691d8713d078634
#
_entry.id   1920a9c64ac4c8ea7691d8713d078634
#
_cell.length_a   1.000
_cell.length_b   1.000
_cell.length_c   1.000
_cell.angle_alpha   90.00
_cell.angle_beta   90.00
_cell.angle_gamma   90.00
#
_symmetry.space_group_name_H-M   'P 1'
#
loop_
_entity.id
_entity.type
_entity.pdbx_description
1 polymer ?
#
loop_
_entity_poly.entity_id
_entity_poly.type
_entity_poly.pdbx_seq_one_letter_code
_entity_poly.pdbx_strand_id
1 'polypeptide(L)'
;VAAALPLAGLVLAAGAGRRFGGPKPLAVYRGEPLVARALRSLAAACDAGVAVVVGAAGADVAAAARAAVPAVRVVENPDWATGLAGSLRAGLAAQPADVAAVLVLLADQPAVTPADLAALRAAWLADPARIAAAGFAGTVGVPAILPRGTWPALAALAGDQGARAVIAAAADRVVVPLPNAARDVDTPDDLAGLP
;
A
#
# COMPACT_ATOMS: atom_id res chain seq x y z
N VAL A 1 -13.36 -0.16 -28.12
CA VAL A 1 -12.30 -0.64 -27.22
C VAL A 1 -12.39 0.22 -25.97
N ALA A 2 -12.78 -0.37 -24.82
CA ALA A 2 -12.75 0.36 -23.55
C ALA A 2 -11.30 0.86 -23.32
N ALA A 3 -11.13 2.14 -22.98
CA ALA A 3 -9.82 2.69 -22.66
C ALA A 3 -9.24 1.90 -21.50
N ALA A 4 -7.96 1.51 -21.62
CA ALA A 4 -7.26 0.87 -20.51
C ALA A 4 -7.27 1.84 -19.31
N LEU A 5 -7.56 1.34 -18.13
CA LEU A 5 -7.52 2.09 -16.87
C LEU A 5 -6.22 1.72 -16.13
N PRO A 6 -5.13 2.46 -16.36
CA PRO A 6 -3.83 2.12 -15.77
C PRO A 6 -3.88 2.16 -14.24
N LEU A 7 -3.54 1.05 -13.61
CA LEU A 7 -3.49 0.89 -12.16
C LEU A 7 -2.03 0.82 -11.70
N ALA A 8 -1.60 1.77 -10.90
CA ALA A 8 -0.28 1.75 -10.28
C ALA A 8 -0.33 1.14 -8.86
N GLY A 9 0.77 0.53 -8.43
CA GLY A 9 0.94 0.04 -7.06
C GLY A 9 1.74 1.01 -6.20
N LEU A 10 1.39 1.12 -4.91
CA LEU A 10 2.11 1.94 -3.94
C LEU A 10 2.27 1.20 -2.62
N VAL A 11 3.52 0.92 -2.23
CA VAL A 11 3.85 0.42 -0.89
C VAL A 11 4.29 1.57 0.01
N LEU A 12 3.70 1.66 1.21
CA LEU A 12 4.17 2.58 2.25
C LEU A 12 5.09 1.81 3.20
N ALA A 13 6.37 2.20 3.24
CA ALA A 13 7.44 1.54 4.00
C ALA A 13 8.38 2.53 4.70
N ALA A 14 7.91 3.75 4.99
CA ALA A 14 8.75 4.84 5.51
C ALA A 14 8.90 4.83 7.04
N GLY A 15 8.08 4.09 7.77
CA GLY A 15 8.04 4.11 9.24
C GLY A 15 9.26 3.50 9.90
N ALA A 16 9.63 4.01 11.10
CA ALA A 16 10.80 3.55 11.87
C ALA A 16 10.64 2.17 12.52
N GLY A 17 9.42 1.62 12.58
CA GLY A 17 9.17 0.31 13.19
C GLY A 17 9.46 0.27 14.71
N ARG A 18 9.17 1.35 15.45
CA ARG A 18 9.52 1.48 16.87
C ARG A 18 9.02 0.33 17.74
N ARG A 19 7.77 -0.13 17.53
CA ARG A 19 7.19 -1.28 18.25
C ARG A 19 7.82 -2.61 17.84
N PHE A 20 8.28 -2.71 16.61
CA PHE A 20 8.98 -3.87 16.07
C PHE A 20 10.45 -3.96 16.56
N GLY A 21 11.00 -2.84 17.02
CA GLY A 21 12.39 -2.76 17.47
C GLY A 21 13.41 -2.53 16.34
N GLY A 22 12.96 -2.16 15.13
CA GLY A 22 13.82 -1.92 13.98
C GLY A 22 13.05 -1.68 12.68
N PRO A 23 13.74 -1.62 11.55
CA PRO A 23 13.11 -1.36 10.24
C PRO A 23 12.19 -2.52 9.82
N LYS A 24 10.96 -2.48 10.29
CA LYS A 24 9.93 -3.50 10.03
C LYS A 24 9.82 -3.94 8.55
N PRO A 25 9.94 -3.04 7.54
CA PRO A 25 9.90 -3.46 6.13
C PRO A 25 11.00 -4.46 5.73
N LEU A 26 12.11 -4.53 6.50
CA LEU A 26 13.22 -5.46 6.26
C LEU A 26 13.10 -6.77 7.05
N ALA A 27 12.11 -6.89 7.94
CA ALA A 27 11.84 -8.14 8.65
C ALA A 27 11.57 -9.26 7.65
N VAL A 28 12.13 -10.45 7.95
CA VAL A 28 12.06 -11.60 7.02
C VAL A 28 10.88 -12.49 7.39
N TYR A 29 9.99 -12.72 6.44
CA TYR A 29 8.91 -13.69 6.52
C TYR A 29 9.00 -14.67 5.36
N ARG A 30 9.03 -15.97 5.66
CA ARG A 30 9.17 -17.05 4.65
C ARG A 30 10.35 -16.84 3.68
N GLY A 31 11.48 -16.36 4.23
CA GLY A 31 12.74 -16.20 3.48
C GLY A 31 12.87 -14.91 2.67
N GLU A 32 11.89 -13.98 2.76
CA GLU A 32 11.98 -12.69 2.06
C GLU A 32 11.59 -11.50 2.95
N PRO A 33 12.17 -10.30 2.72
CA PRO A 33 11.76 -9.08 3.43
C PRO A 33 10.28 -8.75 3.18
N LEU A 34 9.58 -8.18 4.18
CA LEU A 34 8.18 -7.80 4.07
C LEU A 34 7.93 -6.83 2.89
N VAL A 35 8.81 -5.85 2.68
CA VAL A 35 8.72 -4.91 1.56
C VAL A 35 8.83 -5.62 0.21
N ALA A 36 9.69 -6.63 0.08
CA ALA A 36 9.87 -7.39 -1.14
C ALA A 36 8.59 -8.16 -1.50
N ARG A 37 7.99 -8.80 -0.49
CA ARG A 37 6.73 -9.53 -0.63
C ARG A 37 5.59 -8.62 -1.08
N ALA A 38 5.40 -7.47 -0.41
CA ALA A 38 4.39 -6.49 -0.76
C ALA A 38 4.55 -5.99 -2.21
N LEU A 39 5.78 -5.66 -2.61
CA LEU A 39 6.08 -5.17 -3.96
C LEU A 39 5.81 -6.21 -5.04
N ARG A 40 6.19 -7.49 -4.82
CA ARG A 40 5.89 -8.56 -5.78
C ARG A 40 4.39 -8.77 -5.94
N SER A 41 3.63 -8.73 -4.84
CA SER A 41 2.18 -8.85 -4.88
C SER A 41 1.55 -7.71 -5.69
N LEU A 42 2.00 -6.46 -5.50
CA LEU A 42 1.54 -5.32 -6.28
C LEU A 42 1.97 -5.39 -7.75
N ALA A 43 3.22 -5.80 -8.03
CA ALA A 43 3.71 -5.91 -9.40
C ALA A 43 2.93 -6.93 -10.23
N ALA A 44 2.37 -7.96 -9.60
CA ALA A 44 1.47 -8.93 -10.25
C ALA A 44 0.05 -8.39 -10.50
N ALA A 45 -0.39 -7.39 -9.71
CA ALA A 45 -1.75 -6.86 -9.77
C ALA A 45 -1.88 -5.55 -10.57
N CYS A 46 -0.77 -4.82 -10.76
CA CYS A 46 -0.74 -3.48 -11.33
C CYS A 46 -0.03 -3.46 -12.69
N ASP A 47 -0.58 -2.73 -13.66
CA ASP A 47 -0.07 -2.63 -15.04
C ASP A 47 0.65 -1.30 -15.33
N ALA A 48 0.54 -0.31 -14.45
CA ALA A 48 1.21 0.99 -14.56
C ALA A 48 2.47 1.11 -13.67
N GLY A 49 3.06 -0.04 -13.28
CA GLY A 49 4.25 -0.10 -12.44
C GLY A 49 3.95 0.03 -10.94
N VAL A 50 5.01 -0.07 -10.15
CA VAL A 50 4.93 -0.01 -8.68
C VAL A 50 5.92 0.99 -8.11
N ALA A 51 5.54 1.63 -7.01
CA ALA A 51 6.36 2.53 -6.23
C ALA A 51 6.43 2.11 -4.76
N VAL A 52 7.51 2.46 -4.09
CA VAL A 52 7.66 2.31 -2.64
C VAL A 52 8.09 3.64 -2.02
N VAL A 53 7.40 4.05 -0.97
CA VAL A 53 7.81 5.22 -0.17
C VAL A 53 8.69 4.74 0.98
N VAL A 54 9.90 5.29 1.05
CA VAL A 54 10.91 4.96 2.05
C VAL A 54 11.20 6.17 2.95
N GLY A 55 11.73 5.93 4.16
CA GLY A 55 12.01 6.98 5.14
C GLY A 55 13.09 6.59 6.13
N ALA A 56 12.76 6.12 7.33
CA ALA A 56 13.69 5.91 8.45
C ALA A 56 14.90 5.01 8.12
N ALA A 57 14.73 3.96 7.33
CA ALA A 57 15.80 3.07 6.86
C ALA A 57 15.86 3.10 5.32
N GLY A 58 15.75 4.30 4.74
CA GLY A 58 15.49 4.52 3.32
C GLY A 58 16.43 3.76 2.39
N ALA A 59 17.74 3.81 2.63
CA ALA A 59 18.75 3.17 1.78
C ALA A 59 18.59 1.64 1.75
N ASP A 60 18.42 1.01 2.91
CA ASP A 60 18.33 -0.45 3.04
C ASP A 60 16.99 -0.97 2.47
N VAL A 61 15.90 -0.26 2.78
CA VAL A 61 14.56 -0.59 2.23
C VAL A 61 14.55 -0.42 0.71
N ALA A 62 15.18 0.62 0.17
CA ALA A 62 15.30 0.85 -1.26
C ALA A 62 16.14 -0.26 -1.96
N ALA A 63 17.23 -0.70 -1.31
CA ALA A 63 18.05 -1.80 -1.83
C ALA A 63 17.23 -3.11 -1.89
N ALA A 64 16.51 -3.47 -0.82
CA ALA A 64 15.65 -4.64 -0.79
C ALA A 64 14.51 -4.55 -1.82
N ALA A 65 13.92 -3.36 -1.99
CA ALA A 65 12.87 -3.12 -2.97
C ALA A 65 13.35 -3.33 -4.41
N ARG A 66 14.52 -2.77 -4.77
CA ARG A 66 15.12 -2.93 -6.11
C ARG A 66 15.54 -4.36 -6.38
N ALA A 67 16.04 -5.08 -5.37
CA ALA A 67 16.37 -6.51 -5.51
C ALA A 67 15.12 -7.36 -5.79
N ALA A 68 13.97 -7.00 -5.22
CA ALA A 68 12.71 -7.72 -5.42
C ALA A 68 12.02 -7.39 -6.75
N VAL A 69 11.98 -6.09 -7.10
CA VAL A 69 11.35 -5.55 -8.32
C VAL A 69 12.30 -4.51 -8.92
N PRO A 70 13.17 -4.88 -9.87
CA PRO A 70 14.19 -3.97 -10.41
C PRO A 70 13.65 -2.65 -10.99
N ALA A 71 12.42 -2.66 -11.52
CA ALA A 71 11.75 -1.48 -12.09
C ALA A 71 10.97 -0.65 -11.05
N VAL A 72 11.08 -0.97 -9.75
CA VAL A 72 10.37 -0.23 -8.70
C VAL A 72 10.81 1.23 -8.65
N ARG A 73 9.83 2.15 -8.57
CA ARG A 73 10.11 3.56 -8.29
C ARG A 73 10.27 3.75 -6.78
N VAL A 74 11.45 4.15 -6.35
CA VAL A 74 11.71 4.51 -4.95
C VAL A 74 11.41 6.00 -4.77
N VAL A 75 10.58 6.30 -3.78
CA VAL A 75 10.19 7.67 -3.39
C VAL A 75 10.68 7.92 -1.96
N GLU A 76 11.61 8.82 -1.80
CA GLU A 76 12.11 9.21 -0.49
C GLU A 76 11.17 10.23 0.16
N ASN A 77 10.80 9.99 1.41
CA ASN A 77 10.10 10.97 2.23
C ASN A 77 11.03 11.39 3.39
N PRO A 78 11.75 12.51 3.29
CA PRO A 78 12.62 12.98 4.36
C PRO A 78 11.85 13.35 5.62
N ASP A 79 10.59 13.73 5.47
CA ASP A 79 9.71 14.15 6.57
C ASP A 79 8.87 12.99 7.13
N TRP A 80 9.33 11.74 6.95
CA TRP A 80 8.60 10.53 7.37
C TRP A 80 8.17 10.55 8.84
N ALA A 81 8.93 11.22 9.70
CA ALA A 81 8.64 11.33 11.13
C ALA A 81 7.39 12.16 11.45
N THR A 82 6.89 12.95 10.48
CA THR A 82 5.68 13.77 10.64
C THR A 82 4.38 12.97 10.49
N GLY A 83 4.47 11.69 10.12
CA GLY A 83 3.35 10.76 10.08
C GLY A 83 3.05 10.18 8.71
N LEU A 84 2.05 9.31 8.68
CA LEU A 84 1.68 8.50 7.50
C LEU A 84 1.17 9.34 6.32
N ALA A 85 0.49 10.46 6.59
CA ALA A 85 -0.07 11.34 5.56
C ALA A 85 1.01 11.90 4.61
N GLY A 86 2.18 12.27 5.14
CA GLY A 86 3.32 12.73 4.34
C GLY A 86 3.81 11.67 3.36
N SER A 87 3.93 10.43 3.81
CA SER A 87 4.35 9.32 2.97
C SER A 87 3.34 9.00 1.88
N LEU A 88 2.04 8.99 2.21
CA LEU A 88 0.98 8.78 1.23
C LEU A 88 0.99 9.89 0.16
N ARG A 89 1.09 11.14 0.56
CA ARG A 89 1.18 12.30 -0.34
C ARG A 89 2.39 12.22 -1.28
N ALA A 90 3.58 11.92 -0.75
CA ALA A 90 4.78 11.74 -1.55
C ALA A 90 4.62 10.62 -2.59
N GLY A 91 4.06 9.49 -2.18
CA GLY A 91 3.78 8.36 -3.06
C GLY A 91 2.79 8.68 -4.17
N LEU A 92 1.71 9.43 -3.87
CA LEU A 92 0.72 9.86 -4.86
C LEU A 92 1.29 10.86 -5.86
N ALA A 93 2.07 11.84 -5.38
CA ALA A 93 2.71 12.85 -6.23
C ALA A 93 3.72 12.26 -7.22
N ALA A 94 4.33 11.13 -6.88
CA ALA A 94 5.28 10.42 -7.74
C ALA A 94 4.61 9.54 -8.82
N GLN A 95 3.28 9.39 -8.82
CA GLN A 95 2.61 8.57 -9.83
C GLN A 95 2.59 9.24 -11.21
N PRO A 96 2.66 8.47 -12.31
CA PRO A 96 2.49 9.00 -13.66
C PRO A 96 1.16 9.75 -13.85
N ALA A 97 1.17 10.70 -14.77
CA ALA A 97 0.00 11.57 -14.99
C ALA A 97 -1.22 10.83 -15.57
N ASP A 98 -0.98 9.76 -16.30
CA ASP A 98 -1.99 8.93 -16.98
C ASP A 98 -2.59 7.81 -16.12
N VAL A 99 -2.07 7.60 -14.89
CA VAL A 99 -2.59 6.58 -13.97
C VAL A 99 -4.02 6.91 -13.53
N ALA A 100 -4.93 5.97 -13.69
CA ALA A 100 -6.34 6.13 -13.34
C ALA A 100 -6.60 5.97 -11.84
N ALA A 101 -5.85 5.07 -11.19
CA ALA A 101 -5.97 4.78 -9.77
C ALA A 101 -4.64 4.24 -9.20
N VAL A 102 -4.52 4.25 -7.87
CA VAL A 102 -3.41 3.63 -7.15
C VAL A 102 -3.93 2.55 -6.20
N LEU A 103 -3.31 1.36 -6.22
CA LEU A 103 -3.51 0.30 -5.24
C LEU A 103 -2.49 0.49 -4.12
N VAL A 104 -2.96 0.88 -2.95
CA VAL A 104 -2.12 1.12 -1.77
C VAL A 104 -2.07 -0.14 -0.92
N LEU A 105 -0.86 -0.54 -0.53
CA LEU A 105 -0.57 -1.65 0.38
C LEU A 105 0.46 -1.21 1.41
N LEU A 106 0.34 -1.66 2.65
CA LEU A 106 1.37 -1.47 3.67
C LEU A 106 2.37 -2.62 3.63
N ALA A 107 3.64 -2.31 3.91
CA ALA A 107 4.69 -3.34 3.95
C ALA A 107 4.48 -4.37 5.07
N ASP A 108 3.69 -4.03 6.09
CA ASP A 108 3.41 -4.86 7.26
C ASP A 108 2.17 -5.76 7.15
N GLN A 109 1.62 -5.93 5.94
CA GLN A 109 0.48 -6.82 5.65
C GLN A 109 0.91 -8.08 4.86
N PRO A 110 1.82 -8.92 5.39
CA PRO A 110 2.41 -10.04 4.63
C PRO A 110 1.45 -11.17 4.32
N ALA A 111 0.30 -11.23 4.98
CA ALA A 111 -0.74 -12.22 4.73
C ALA A 111 -1.61 -11.89 3.51
N VAL A 112 -1.58 -10.64 3.02
CA VAL A 112 -2.29 -10.24 1.80
C VAL A 112 -1.69 -10.96 0.59
N THR A 113 -2.55 -11.62 -0.19
CA THR A 113 -2.15 -12.46 -1.32
C THR A 113 -2.41 -11.76 -2.66
N PRO A 114 -1.77 -12.23 -3.75
CA PRO A 114 -2.12 -11.76 -5.09
C PRO A 114 -3.60 -11.97 -5.45
N ALA A 115 -4.25 -13.01 -4.94
CA ALA A 115 -5.67 -13.25 -5.16
C ALA A 115 -6.55 -12.18 -4.47
N ASP A 116 -6.17 -11.74 -3.27
CA ASP A 116 -6.85 -10.63 -2.57
C ASP A 116 -6.79 -9.33 -3.40
N LEU A 117 -5.61 -9.03 -3.96
CA LEU A 117 -5.42 -7.84 -4.79
C LEU A 117 -6.16 -7.94 -6.14
N ALA A 118 -6.22 -9.14 -6.73
CA ALA A 118 -7.01 -9.38 -7.95
C ALA A 118 -8.52 -9.18 -7.69
N ALA A 119 -9.02 -9.59 -6.53
CA ALA A 119 -10.42 -9.37 -6.14
C ALA A 119 -10.73 -7.86 -5.98
N LEU A 120 -9.83 -7.09 -5.35
CA LEU A 120 -9.95 -5.63 -5.29
C LEU A 120 -9.96 -5.00 -6.68
N ARG A 121 -9.04 -5.43 -7.56
CA ARG A 121 -8.97 -4.92 -8.93
C ARG A 121 -10.27 -5.21 -9.71
N ALA A 122 -10.80 -6.42 -9.59
CA ALA A 122 -12.05 -6.79 -10.25
C ALA A 122 -13.23 -5.93 -9.77
N ALA A 123 -13.32 -5.70 -8.45
CA ALA A 123 -14.35 -4.86 -7.86
C ALA A 123 -14.22 -3.39 -8.31
N TRP A 124 -13.00 -2.85 -8.39
CA TRP A 124 -12.75 -1.51 -8.90
C TRP A 124 -13.09 -1.36 -10.38
N LEU A 125 -12.76 -2.35 -11.22
CA LEU A 125 -13.05 -2.31 -12.66
C LEU A 125 -14.55 -2.31 -12.96
N ALA A 126 -15.39 -2.79 -12.06
CA ALA A 126 -16.86 -2.74 -12.21
C ALA A 126 -17.40 -1.31 -12.07
N ASP A 127 -16.74 -0.45 -11.27
CA ASP A 127 -17.06 0.98 -11.16
C ASP A 127 -15.78 1.77 -10.82
N PRO A 128 -15.01 2.19 -11.82
CA PRO A 128 -13.68 2.80 -11.61
C PRO A 128 -13.68 4.17 -10.95
N ALA A 129 -14.82 4.82 -10.81
CA ALA A 129 -14.94 6.09 -10.10
C ALA A 129 -14.93 5.92 -8.58
N ARG A 130 -15.25 4.71 -8.09
CA ARG A 130 -15.41 4.41 -6.66
C ARG A 130 -14.14 3.82 -6.07
N ILE A 131 -13.93 4.08 -4.77
CA ILE A 131 -12.91 3.40 -3.99
C ILE A 131 -13.28 1.92 -3.84
N ALA A 132 -12.35 1.00 -4.12
CA ALA A 132 -12.46 -0.39 -3.72
C ALA A 132 -11.50 -0.66 -2.54
N ALA A 133 -12.02 -1.08 -1.40
CA ALA A 133 -11.24 -1.22 -0.18
C ALA A 133 -11.46 -2.56 0.52
N ALA A 134 -10.45 -3.03 1.23
CA ALA A 134 -10.53 -4.25 2.02
C ALA A 134 -11.46 -4.08 3.22
N GLY A 135 -12.37 -5.04 3.41
CA GLY A 135 -13.18 -5.21 4.62
C GLY A 135 -12.63 -6.36 5.46
N PHE A 136 -12.27 -6.11 6.70
CA PHE A 136 -11.71 -7.10 7.62
C PHE A 136 -11.95 -6.72 9.07
N ALA A 137 -12.13 -7.69 9.94
CA ALA A 137 -12.27 -7.49 11.40
C ALA A 137 -13.24 -6.34 11.79
N GLY A 138 -14.37 -6.21 11.08
CA GLY A 138 -15.37 -5.16 11.34
C GLY A 138 -14.96 -3.74 10.92
N THR A 139 -13.85 -3.60 10.17
CA THR A 139 -13.36 -2.31 9.68
C THR A 139 -13.16 -2.33 8.16
N VAL A 140 -12.90 -1.14 7.58
CA VAL A 140 -12.56 -0.97 6.16
C VAL A 140 -11.28 -0.16 6.05
N GLY A 141 -10.35 -0.59 5.18
CA GLY A 141 -9.06 0.06 5.03
C GLY A 141 -8.24 -0.45 3.85
N VAL A 142 -6.93 -0.27 3.97
CA VAL A 142 -5.97 -0.81 3.00
C VAL A 142 -5.75 -2.31 3.23
N PRO A 143 -5.48 -3.10 2.15
CA PRO A 143 -5.25 -2.65 0.78
C PRO A 143 -6.50 -2.03 0.16
N ALA A 144 -6.30 -0.99 -0.65
CA ALA A 144 -7.39 -0.28 -1.30
C ALA A 144 -6.95 0.31 -2.65
N ILE A 145 -7.87 0.33 -3.61
CA ILE A 145 -7.69 1.04 -4.88
C ILE A 145 -8.37 2.40 -4.75
N LEU A 146 -7.57 3.44 -4.93
CA LEU A 146 -7.93 4.84 -4.75
C LEU A 146 -7.91 5.54 -6.11
N PRO A 147 -9.08 5.80 -6.74
CA PRO A 147 -9.18 6.51 -7.99
C PRO A 147 -8.55 7.91 -7.92
N ARG A 148 -8.02 8.39 -9.04
CA ARG A 148 -7.35 9.71 -9.10
C ARG A 148 -8.23 10.85 -8.57
N GLY A 149 -9.55 10.80 -8.76
CA GLY A 149 -10.49 11.79 -8.23
C GLY A 149 -10.49 11.92 -6.70
N THR A 150 -10.02 10.89 -5.97
CA THR A 150 -9.92 10.91 -4.50
C THR A 150 -8.60 11.50 -3.97
N TRP A 151 -7.59 11.70 -4.84
CA TRP A 151 -6.26 12.13 -4.43
C TRP A 151 -6.20 13.52 -3.78
N PRO A 152 -7.01 14.52 -4.18
CA PRO A 152 -7.05 15.80 -3.47
C PRO A 152 -7.42 15.65 -1.99
N ALA A 153 -8.39 14.79 -1.67
CA ALA A 153 -8.77 14.52 -0.28
C ALA A 153 -7.66 13.77 0.49
N LEU A 154 -6.95 12.82 -0.18
CA LEU A 154 -5.81 12.13 0.41
C LEU A 154 -4.62 13.08 0.65
N ALA A 155 -4.38 14.03 -0.25
CA ALA A 155 -3.32 15.02 -0.11
C ALA A 155 -3.57 16.03 1.03
N ALA A 156 -4.84 16.23 1.40
CA ALA A 156 -5.24 17.11 2.50
C ALA A 156 -5.06 16.46 3.89
N LEU A 157 -4.78 15.15 3.98
CA LEU A 157 -4.52 14.47 5.23
C LEU A 157 -3.26 15.01 5.92
N ALA A 158 -3.21 14.95 7.25
CA ALA A 158 -2.12 15.41 8.08
C ALA A 158 -1.73 14.42 9.18
N GLY A 159 -0.49 14.49 9.67
CA GLY A 159 0.01 13.65 10.75
C GLY A 159 -0.09 12.16 10.45
N ASP A 160 -0.57 11.38 11.41
CA ASP A 160 -0.71 9.92 11.30
C ASP A 160 -1.99 9.45 10.60
N GLN A 161 -2.75 10.38 10.01
CA GLN A 161 -3.91 10.01 9.21
C GLN A 161 -3.47 9.27 7.94
N GLY A 162 -3.99 8.07 7.75
CA GLY A 162 -3.80 7.29 6.53
C GLY A 162 -5.03 7.36 5.61
N ALA A 163 -4.98 6.64 4.49
CA ALA A 163 -6.07 6.55 3.53
C ALA A 163 -7.41 6.11 4.14
N ARG A 164 -7.38 5.43 5.31
CA ARG A 164 -8.58 4.96 6.03
C ARG A 164 -9.59 6.07 6.31
N ALA A 165 -9.14 7.29 6.61
CA ALA A 165 -10.04 8.42 6.86
C ALA A 165 -10.86 8.77 5.61
N VAL A 166 -10.22 8.84 4.44
CA VAL A 166 -10.90 9.11 3.16
C VAL A 166 -11.77 7.93 2.74
N ILE A 167 -11.28 6.69 2.91
CA ILE A 167 -12.06 5.48 2.63
C ILE A 167 -13.34 5.45 3.48
N ALA A 168 -13.26 5.76 4.77
CA ALA A 168 -14.41 5.76 5.67
C ALA A 168 -15.44 6.84 5.30
N ALA A 169 -14.99 8.00 4.83
CA ALA A 169 -15.86 9.11 4.43
C ALA A 169 -16.57 8.88 3.08
N ALA A 170 -16.04 8.00 2.23
CA ALA A 170 -16.66 7.66 0.93
C ALA A 170 -17.88 6.76 1.15
N ALA A 171 -19.07 7.33 1.04
CA ALA A 171 -20.33 6.60 1.30
C ALA A 171 -20.61 5.50 0.26
N ASP A 172 -20.12 5.69 -0.97
CA ASP A 172 -20.34 4.82 -2.14
C ASP A 172 -19.19 3.83 -2.41
N ARG A 173 -18.20 3.74 -1.49
CA ARG A 173 -17.08 2.79 -1.64
C ARG A 173 -17.55 1.34 -1.81
N VAL A 174 -16.81 0.57 -2.57
CA VAL A 174 -16.98 -0.88 -2.67
C VAL A 174 -16.11 -1.57 -1.63
N VAL A 175 -16.71 -2.42 -0.80
CA VAL A 175 -16.01 -3.18 0.24
C VAL A 175 -15.83 -4.62 -0.22
N VAL A 176 -14.58 -5.08 -0.30
CA VAL A 176 -14.23 -6.45 -0.66
C VAL A 176 -13.80 -7.18 0.61
N PRO A 177 -14.46 -8.30 0.99
CA PRO A 177 -14.07 -9.08 2.17
C PRO A 177 -12.67 -9.68 1.99
N LEU A 178 -11.70 -9.19 2.74
CA LEU A 178 -10.30 -9.63 2.70
C LEU A 178 -9.78 -9.92 4.13
N PRO A 179 -10.11 -11.08 4.71
CA PRO A 179 -9.72 -11.41 6.09
C PRO A 179 -8.21 -11.40 6.31
N ASN A 180 -7.40 -11.67 5.27
CA ASN A 180 -5.95 -11.61 5.33
C ASN A 180 -5.41 -10.21 5.65
N ALA A 181 -6.14 -9.15 5.33
CA ALA A 181 -5.76 -7.77 5.62
C ALA A 181 -5.83 -7.41 7.12
N ALA A 182 -6.39 -8.29 7.95
CA ALA A 182 -6.44 -8.10 9.40
C ALA A 182 -5.14 -8.50 10.12
N ARG A 183 -4.16 -9.06 9.40
CA ARG A 183 -2.94 -9.62 9.98
C ARG A 183 -1.76 -8.68 9.76
N ASP A 184 -1.80 -7.53 10.43
CA ASP A 184 -0.69 -6.58 10.43
C ASP A 184 0.43 -7.09 11.36
N VAL A 185 1.68 -6.90 10.95
CA VAL A 185 2.86 -7.20 11.76
C VAL A 185 3.31 -5.92 12.45
N ASP A 186 3.05 -5.79 13.75
CA ASP A 186 3.47 -4.65 14.56
C ASP A 186 4.65 -4.96 15.47
N THR A 187 4.75 -6.22 15.88
CA THR A 187 5.79 -6.75 16.78
C THR A 187 6.45 -7.99 16.17
N PRO A 188 7.64 -8.41 16.68
CA PRO A 188 8.24 -9.69 16.28
C PRO A 188 7.34 -10.91 16.57
N ASP A 189 6.52 -10.86 17.62
CA ASP A 189 5.60 -11.94 17.97
C ASP A 189 4.47 -12.06 16.94
N ASP A 190 3.97 -10.94 16.39
CA ASP A 190 2.99 -10.97 15.30
C ASP A 190 3.56 -11.69 14.08
N LEU A 191 4.84 -11.44 13.76
CA LEU A 191 5.52 -12.08 12.64
C LEU A 191 5.67 -13.58 12.86
N ALA A 192 6.02 -14.00 14.08
CA ALA A 192 6.16 -15.40 14.45
C ALA A 192 4.81 -16.14 14.47
N GLY A 193 3.71 -15.45 14.73
CA GLY A 193 2.35 -15.98 14.76
C GLY A 193 1.67 -16.14 13.38
N LEU A 194 2.33 -15.69 12.30
CA LEU A 194 1.81 -15.85 10.94
C LEU A 194 1.91 -17.34 10.48
N PRO A 195 0.94 -17.83 9.70
CA PRO A 195 0.93 -19.22 9.21
C PRO A 195 2.03 -19.52 8.20
#